data_36a97bacf9a8582b49ec1971170ed9a1
#
_entry.id   36a97bacf9a8582b49ec1971170ed9a1
#
_cell.length_a   1.000
_cell.length_b   1.000
_cell.length_c   1.000
_cell.angle_alpha   90.00
_cell.angle_beta   90.00
_cell.angle_gamma   90.00
#
_symmetry.space_group_name_H-M   'P 1'
#
loop_
_entity.id
_entity.type
_entity.pdbx_description
1 polymer ?
#
loop_
_entity_poly.entity_id
_entity_poly.type
_entity_poly.pdbx_seq_one_letter_code
_entity_poly.pdbx_strand_id
1 'polypeptide(L)'
;MKKTKNKDKKGKVSKFSIFLIVVDLLAVICFFVVYGPFSFFRDWFITTAMTTMSHRYFAYTLYSEDMIKETLDNNKIIESEDPTDTSKINFNPDFNKDTYESVYEEQVLKRDEGNDVYKVVDISGDRWSGKMVVIYDPSRLKLVFSKKYGKRGEYLSTMAKNNNALVAMNASGVYHPNGQNRVTGTTILDGKVYATGKAINKGGGLIGFTKDNVLMLTKKSAKEAIKDGMDRAVEFGPFLVVNGKSAEFKGNGGWGIANRSAIGQRQDGIVLLLAIDGRSSKSVGITMPELADVFQKYKAYNAANLDGGGSSALYAIVDGEGRLINNPVGYGYSGERYLPNAWMVLPEEGNNITN
;
A
#
# COMPACT_ATOMS: atom_id res chain seq x y z
N MET A 1 43.02 71.53 26.85
CA MET A 1 42.39 70.20 27.10
C MET A 1 41.79 69.64 25.77
N LYS A 2 42.48 68.71 25.13
CA LYS A 2 41.98 68.03 23.91
C LYS A 2 41.19 66.76 24.37
N LYS A 3 39.89 66.76 24.14
CA LYS A 3 39.03 65.54 24.32
C LYS A 3 39.27 64.55 23.19
N THR A 4 39.95 63.46 23.49
CA THR A 4 40.05 62.26 22.59
C THR A 4 38.74 61.60 22.53
N LYS A 5 38.05 61.59 21.35
CA LYS A 5 36.85 60.76 21.04
C LYS A 5 37.33 59.34 20.81
N ASN A 6 37.05 58.48 21.78
CA ASN A 6 37.15 57.02 21.58
C ASN A 6 36.08 56.58 20.57
N LYS A 7 36.49 56.25 19.36
CA LYS A 7 35.61 55.65 18.37
C LYS A 7 35.53 54.10 18.66
N ASP A 8 34.45 53.67 19.30
CA ASP A 8 34.15 52.28 19.42
C ASP A 8 34.08 51.65 18.01
N LYS A 9 35.11 50.91 17.64
CA LYS A 9 35.11 50.06 16.44
C LYS A 9 34.19 48.89 16.72
N LYS A 10 32.91 48.99 16.37
CA LYS A 10 32.05 47.82 16.23
C LYS A 10 32.71 46.86 15.22
N GLY A 11 33.26 45.75 15.72
CA GLY A 11 33.88 44.72 14.90
C GLY A 11 32.85 44.15 13.93
N LYS A 12 33.03 44.29 12.64
CA LYS A 12 32.21 43.65 11.62
C LYS A 12 32.50 42.15 11.67
N VAL A 13 31.50 41.35 12.05
CA VAL A 13 31.58 39.88 11.96
C VAL A 13 31.88 39.50 10.51
N SER A 14 32.88 38.65 10.29
CA SER A 14 33.25 38.24 8.93
C SER A 14 32.17 37.38 8.32
N LYS A 15 32.00 37.40 6.98
CA LYS A 15 31.07 36.53 6.28
C LYS A 15 31.35 35.04 6.57
N PHE A 16 32.63 34.70 6.76
CA PHE A 16 33.05 33.34 7.12
C PHE A 16 32.60 32.96 8.54
N SER A 17 32.69 33.89 9.51
CA SER A 17 32.18 33.62 10.86
C SER A 17 30.67 33.45 10.89
N ILE A 18 29.94 34.22 10.08
CA ILE A 18 28.48 34.03 9.93
C ILE A 18 28.18 32.66 9.34
N PHE A 19 28.90 32.22 8.31
CA PHE A 19 28.76 30.90 7.70
C PHE A 19 28.99 29.79 8.74
N LEU A 20 30.05 29.85 9.53
CA LEU A 20 30.32 28.87 10.59
C LEU A 20 29.20 28.81 11.62
N ILE A 21 28.70 29.97 12.10
CA ILE A 21 27.58 30.04 13.04
C ILE A 21 26.33 29.35 12.45
N VAL A 22 26.06 29.57 11.17
CA VAL A 22 24.90 28.91 10.50
C VAL A 22 25.08 27.40 10.43
N VAL A 23 26.31 26.94 10.11
CA VAL A 23 26.63 25.50 10.09
C VAL A 23 26.46 24.86 11.47
N ASP A 24 26.98 25.52 12.51
CA ASP A 24 26.86 25.05 13.90
C ASP A 24 25.39 24.99 14.34
N LEU A 25 24.62 26.04 14.05
CA LEU A 25 23.17 26.05 14.32
C LEU A 25 22.44 24.93 13.63
N LEU A 26 22.73 24.67 12.35
CA LEU A 26 22.16 23.56 11.61
C LEU A 26 22.54 22.20 12.23
N ALA A 27 23.80 22.02 12.63
CA ALA A 27 24.27 20.81 13.29
C ALA A 27 23.54 20.56 14.62
N VAL A 28 23.36 21.61 15.43
CA VAL A 28 22.62 21.57 16.70
C VAL A 28 21.15 21.20 16.44
N ILE A 29 20.50 21.83 15.44
CA ILE A 29 19.11 21.50 15.07
C ILE A 29 19.02 20.04 14.63
N CYS A 30 19.92 19.58 13.75
CA CYS A 30 19.96 18.18 13.31
C CYS A 30 20.14 17.22 14.50
N PHE A 31 21.04 17.53 15.44
CA PHE A 31 21.23 16.74 16.64
C PHE A 31 19.95 16.65 17.48
N PHE A 32 19.25 17.76 17.70
CA PHE A 32 17.99 17.76 18.44
C PHE A 32 16.86 17.05 17.70
N VAL A 33 16.82 17.10 16.38
CA VAL A 33 15.83 16.36 15.57
C VAL A 33 16.07 14.86 15.68
N VAL A 34 17.32 14.40 15.65
CA VAL A 34 17.67 12.98 15.67
C VAL A 34 17.62 12.40 17.08
N TYR A 35 18.18 13.10 18.08
CA TYR A 35 18.40 12.58 19.44
C TYR A 35 17.60 13.30 20.52
N GLY A 36 16.88 14.35 20.17
CA GLY A 36 16.11 15.16 21.12
C GLY A 36 14.84 14.47 21.62
N PRO A 37 14.08 15.17 22.47
CA PRO A 37 12.90 14.62 23.13
C PRO A 37 11.70 14.41 22.18
N PHE A 38 11.78 14.87 20.94
CA PHE A 38 10.70 14.75 19.96
C PHE A 38 10.75 13.39 19.28
N SER A 39 9.88 12.45 19.72
CA SER A 39 9.87 11.09 19.19
C SER A 39 9.41 11.00 17.73
N PHE A 40 8.64 11.99 17.24
CA PHE A 40 8.02 11.95 15.92
C PHE A 40 9.00 11.64 14.77
N PHE A 41 10.13 12.35 14.68
CA PHE A 41 11.12 12.10 13.64
C PHE A 41 11.79 10.74 13.80
N ARG A 42 12.21 10.41 15.03
CA ARG A 42 12.82 9.11 15.36
C ARG A 42 11.90 7.97 15.00
N ASP A 43 10.64 8.03 15.43
CA ASP A 43 9.64 6.98 15.21
C ASP A 43 9.35 6.81 13.72
N TRP A 44 9.17 7.92 12.99
CA TRP A 44 9.04 7.89 11.54
C TRP A 44 10.26 7.28 10.85
N PHE A 45 11.46 7.71 11.23
CA PHE A 45 12.70 7.26 10.59
C PHE A 45 12.95 5.77 10.84
N ILE A 46 12.89 5.35 12.11
CA ILE A 46 13.12 3.94 12.49
C ILE A 46 12.07 3.05 11.84
N THR A 47 10.78 3.35 11.97
CA THR A 47 9.71 2.52 11.39
C THR A 47 9.80 2.44 9.88
N THR A 48 10.17 3.53 9.21
CA THR A 48 10.37 3.55 7.75
C THR A 48 11.59 2.73 7.34
N ALA A 49 12.74 2.93 8.00
CA ALA A 49 13.97 2.21 7.67
C ALA A 49 13.83 0.69 7.90
N MET A 50 13.22 0.29 9.03
CA MET A 50 13.09 -1.11 9.43
C MET A 50 12.10 -1.91 8.57
N THR A 51 11.16 -1.25 7.89
CA THR A 51 10.22 -1.91 6.97
C THR A 51 10.78 -2.11 5.55
N THR A 52 11.91 -1.52 5.22
CA THR A 52 12.57 -1.71 3.92
C THR A 52 13.60 -2.84 3.97
N MET A 53 13.78 -3.56 2.86
CA MET A 53 14.80 -4.63 2.81
C MET A 53 16.23 -4.10 2.78
N SER A 54 16.45 -2.89 2.23
CA SER A 54 17.78 -2.37 1.91
C SER A 54 18.24 -1.18 2.77
N HIS A 55 17.38 -0.60 3.61
CA HIS A 55 17.70 0.63 4.35
C HIS A 55 17.78 0.46 5.87
N ARG A 56 17.64 -0.76 6.39
CA ARG A 56 17.72 -1.04 7.84
C ARG A 56 19.00 -0.55 8.49
N TYR A 57 20.11 -0.61 7.75
CA TYR A 57 21.41 -0.18 8.26
C TYR A 57 21.42 1.31 8.68
N PHE A 58 20.60 2.17 8.08
CA PHE A 58 20.49 3.57 8.50
C PHE A 58 19.95 3.70 9.93
N ALA A 59 18.96 2.88 10.32
CA ALA A 59 18.47 2.89 11.68
C ALA A 59 19.56 2.45 12.67
N TYR A 60 20.27 1.35 12.36
CA TYR A 60 21.37 0.85 13.21
C TYR A 60 22.59 1.77 13.24
N THR A 61 22.78 2.67 12.27
CA THR A 61 23.86 3.65 12.26
C THR A 61 23.58 4.82 13.22
N LEU A 62 22.30 5.21 13.36
CA LEU A 62 21.91 6.38 14.13
C LEU A 62 21.39 6.05 15.53
N TYR A 63 20.85 4.86 15.74
CA TYR A 63 20.16 4.48 16.99
C TYR A 63 20.65 3.13 17.51
N SER A 64 20.65 2.98 18.86
CA SER A 64 20.94 1.70 19.49
C SER A 64 19.84 0.65 19.20
N GLU A 65 20.20 -0.63 19.32
CA GLU A 65 19.25 -1.73 19.16
C GLU A 65 18.08 -1.64 20.15
N ASP A 66 18.35 -1.23 21.40
CA ASP A 66 17.31 -1.04 22.41
C ASP A 66 16.33 0.05 22.03
N MET A 67 16.82 1.20 21.52
CA MET A 67 15.97 2.29 21.06
C MET A 67 15.16 1.89 19.83
N ILE A 68 15.76 1.15 18.89
CA ILE A 68 15.03 0.62 17.72
C ILE A 68 13.92 -0.32 18.19
N LYS A 69 14.22 -1.23 19.10
CA LYS A 69 13.24 -2.18 19.66
C LYS A 69 12.12 -1.47 20.40
N GLU A 70 12.44 -0.54 21.31
CA GLU A 70 11.44 0.27 22.01
C GLU A 70 10.55 1.05 21.05
N THR A 71 11.15 1.69 20.03
CA THR A 71 10.39 2.42 19.00
C THR A 71 9.44 1.49 18.24
N LEU A 72 9.89 0.30 17.83
CA LEU A 72 9.03 -0.67 17.12
C LEU A 72 7.94 -1.23 18.03
N ASP A 73 8.19 -1.43 19.32
CA ASP A 73 7.19 -1.86 20.29
C ASP A 73 6.11 -0.81 20.56
N ASN A 74 6.48 0.46 20.51
CA ASN A 74 5.58 1.61 20.65
C ASN A 74 4.86 1.99 19.34
N ASN A 75 5.33 1.45 18.21
CA ASN A 75 4.78 1.70 16.89
C ASN A 75 4.50 0.37 16.20
N LYS A 76 3.34 -0.21 16.40
CA LYS A 76 2.97 -1.50 15.78
C LYS A 76 1.47 -1.60 15.51
N ILE A 77 1.13 -2.49 14.61
CA ILE A 77 -0.23 -2.96 14.37
C ILE A 77 -0.48 -4.23 15.18
N ILE A 78 -1.65 -4.31 15.76
CA ILE A 78 -2.18 -5.51 16.42
C ILE A 78 -3.34 -5.97 15.55
N GLU A 79 -3.08 -6.97 14.73
CA GLU A 79 -4.08 -7.54 13.81
C GLU A 79 -5.07 -8.40 14.59
N SER A 80 -6.33 -8.44 14.14
CA SER A 80 -7.32 -9.37 14.67
C SER A 80 -6.88 -10.83 14.46
N GLU A 81 -7.08 -11.65 15.46
CA GLU A 81 -6.91 -13.11 15.39
C GLU A 81 -8.23 -13.82 14.94
N ASP A 82 -9.32 -13.07 14.81
CA ASP A 82 -10.61 -13.61 14.39
C ASP A 82 -10.51 -14.14 12.95
N PRO A 83 -11.08 -15.31 12.67
CA PRO A 83 -11.20 -15.77 11.29
C PRO A 83 -12.17 -14.88 10.52
N THR A 84 -11.91 -14.68 9.23
CA THR A 84 -12.85 -13.96 8.36
C THR A 84 -14.18 -14.70 8.30
N ASP A 85 -15.27 -14.03 8.66
CA ASP A 85 -16.63 -14.54 8.47
C ASP A 85 -17.09 -14.28 7.02
N THR A 86 -16.89 -15.27 6.16
CA THR A 86 -17.25 -15.20 4.75
C THR A 86 -18.76 -15.23 4.51
N SER A 87 -19.56 -15.66 5.49
CA SER A 87 -21.03 -15.77 5.37
C SER A 87 -21.73 -14.40 5.40
N LYS A 88 -21.04 -13.35 5.80
CA LYS A 88 -21.57 -11.99 5.90
C LYS A 88 -21.43 -11.17 4.62
N ILE A 89 -20.81 -11.71 3.59
CA ILE A 89 -20.73 -11.07 2.29
C ILE A 89 -21.97 -11.46 1.48
N ASN A 90 -22.72 -10.46 1.05
CA ASN A 90 -23.93 -10.63 0.27
C ASN A 90 -23.80 -9.82 -1.03
N PHE A 91 -23.71 -10.47 -2.18
CA PHE A 91 -23.52 -9.86 -3.49
C PHE A 91 -24.80 -9.17 -4.00
N ASN A 92 -25.30 -8.23 -3.23
CA ASN A 92 -26.52 -7.50 -3.55
C ASN A 92 -26.38 -6.01 -3.21
N PRO A 93 -25.49 -5.27 -3.92
CA PRO A 93 -25.36 -3.84 -3.72
C PRO A 93 -26.61 -3.11 -4.20
N ASP A 94 -27.11 -2.19 -3.38
CA ASP A 94 -28.24 -1.33 -3.73
C ASP A 94 -27.71 -0.10 -4.49
N PHE A 95 -27.77 -0.14 -5.81
CA PHE A 95 -27.37 0.97 -6.69
C PHE A 95 -28.49 1.99 -6.95
N ASN A 96 -29.72 1.72 -6.54
CA ASN A 96 -30.89 2.54 -6.84
C ASN A 96 -31.30 3.42 -5.66
N LYS A 97 -30.33 3.87 -4.88
CA LYS A 97 -30.58 4.78 -3.73
C LYS A 97 -30.83 6.22 -4.20
N ASP A 98 -31.91 6.81 -3.71
CA ASP A 98 -32.18 8.25 -3.88
C ASP A 98 -31.27 9.12 -3.02
N THR A 99 -30.80 8.57 -1.87
CA THR A 99 -29.94 9.28 -0.91
C THR A 99 -28.84 8.37 -0.39
N TYR A 100 -27.67 8.94 -0.11
CA TYR A 100 -26.50 8.25 0.42
C TYR A 100 -26.21 8.74 1.85
N GLU A 101 -25.76 7.83 2.70
CA GLU A 101 -25.41 8.15 4.09
C GLU A 101 -24.15 9.04 4.21
N SER A 102 -23.29 8.98 3.19
CA SER A 102 -22.05 9.76 3.13
C SER A 102 -21.58 9.94 1.69
N VAL A 103 -20.67 10.91 1.48
CA VAL A 103 -19.96 11.07 0.21
C VAL A 103 -19.21 9.82 -0.20
N TYR A 104 -18.70 9.05 0.75
CA TYR A 104 -17.97 7.80 0.49
C TYR A 104 -18.90 6.70 -0.03
N GLU A 105 -20.11 6.63 0.49
CA GLU A 105 -21.13 5.70 -0.01
C GLU A 105 -21.59 6.10 -1.42
N GLU A 106 -21.83 7.40 -1.67
CA GLU A 106 -22.16 7.92 -3.00
C GLU A 106 -21.06 7.58 -4.01
N GLN A 107 -19.80 7.79 -3.67
CA GLN A 107 -18.66 7.48 -4.54
C GLN A 107 -18.62 6.01 -4.95
N VAL A 108 -19.04 5.10 -4.08
CA VAL A 108 -19.06 3.66 -4.35
C VAL A 108 -20.31 3.23 -5.10
N LEU A 109 -21.50 3.63 -4.64
CA LEU A 109 -22.77 3.09 -5.14
C LEU A 109 -23.32 3.82 -6.37
N LYS A 110 -22.95 5.07 -6.58
CA LYS A 110 -23.31 5.83 -7.78
C LYS A 110 -22.35 5.45 -8.90
N ARG A 111 -22.80 4.55 -9.78
CA ARG A 111 -22.01 4.08 -10.92
C ARG A 111 -21.82 5.18 -11.97
N ASP A 112 -20.75 5.07 -12.74
CA ASP A 112 -20.57 5.91 -13.94
C ASP A 112 -21.45 5.37 -15.06
N GLU A 113 -22.02 6.26 -15.85
CA GLU A 113 -22.89 5.88 -16.95
C GLU A 113 -22.14 4.99 -17.97
N GLY A 114 -22.76 3.86 -18.30
CA GLY A 114 -22.19 2.90 -19.26
C GLY A 114 -21.04 2.03 -18.70
N ASN A 115 -20.73 2.08 -17.39
CA ASN A 115 -19.72 1.21 -16.78
C ASN A 115 -20.26 0.47 -15.56
N ASP A 116 -20.70 -0.77 -15.78
CA ASP A 116 -21.22 -1.66 -14.74
C ASP A 116 -20.14 -2.54 -14.08
N VAL A 117 -18.90 -2.45 -14.50
CA VAL A 117 -17.81 -3.32 -14.05
C VAL A 117 -16.98 -2.71 -12.95
N TYR A 118 -16.58 -1.44 -13.14
CA TYR A 118 -15.75 -0.73 -12.17
C TYR A 118 -15.93 0.78 -12.29
N LYS A 119 -15.45 1.49 -11.25
CA LYS A 119 -15.37 2.95 -11.21
C LYS A 119 -14.03 3.36 -10.62
N VAL A 120 -13.45 4.44 -11.15
CA VAL A 120 -12.24 5.07 -10.60
C VAL A 120 -12.64 6.24 -9.73
N VAL A 121 -12.13 6.29 -8.51
CA VAL A 121 -12.40 7.35 -7.53
C VAL A 121 -11.09 7.98 -7.08
N ASP A 122 -11.03 9.31 -7.12
CA ASP A 122 -9.94 10.07 -6.51
C ASP A 122 -10.11 10.11 -4.99
N ILE A 123 -9.05 9.75 -4.28
CA ILE A 123 -9.04 9.77 -2.82
C ILE A 123 -7.85 10.59 -2.31
N SER A 124 -8.04 11.32 -1.23
CA SER A 124 -6.99 12.14 -0.64
C SER A 124 -7.17 12.37 0.86
N GLY A 125 -6.09 12.73 1.51
CA GLY A 125 -6.03 13.25 2.87
C GLY A 125 -5.07 14.45 2.91
N ASP A 126 -4.71 14.90 4.11
CA ASP A 126 -3.95 16.14 4.30
C ASP A 126 -2.59 16.16 3.57
N ARG A 127 -1.93 15.01 3.48
CA ARG A 127 -0.56 14.88 2.93
C ARG A 127 -0.40 13.78 1.89
N TRP A 128 -1.48 13.12 1.51
CA TRP A 128 -1.46 12.03 0.55
C TRP A 128 -2.62 12.12 -0.43
N SER A 129 -2.42 11.60 -1.59
CA SER A 129 -3.43 11.38 -2.62
C SER A 129 -3.27 9.99 -3.21
N GLY A 130 -4.31 9.50 -3.85
CA GLY A 130 -4.31 8.18 -4.47
C GLY A 130 -5.54 7.96 -5.32
N LYS A 131 -5.65 6.75 -5.80
CA LYS A 131 -6.79 6.26 -6.58
C LYS A 131 -7.36 5.03 -5.93
N MET A 132 -8.67 4.94 -5.93
CA MET A 132 -9.41 3.74 -5.61
C MET A 132 -10.17 3.26 -6.84
N VAL A 133 -10.09 1.98 -7.12
CA VAL A 133 -10.98 1.34 -8.10
C VAL A 133 -12.01 0.53 -7.35
N VAL A 134 -13.27 0.87 -7.56
CA VAL A 134 -14.45 0.18 -7.07
C VAL A 134 -14.83 -0.88 -8.11
N ILE A 135 -14.83 -2.15 -7.75
CA ILE A 135 -15.13 -3.27 -8.63
C ILE A 135 -16.50 -3.83 -8.24
N TYR A 136 -17.45 -3.74 -9.14
CA TYR A 136 -18.84 -4.16 -8.92
C TYR A 136 -19.04 -5.65 -9.13
N ASP A 137 -18.26 -6.25 -10.03
CA ASP A 137 -18.27 -7.70 -10.30
C ASP A 137 -16.94 -8.35 -9.93
N PRO A 138 -16.78 -8.85 -8.69
CA PRO A 138 -15.55 -9.49 -8.24
C PRO A 138 -15.28 -10.85 -8.92
N SER A 139 -16.20 -11.41 -9.65
CA SER A 139 -15.99 -12.66 -10.41
C SER A 139 -14.95 -12.47 -11.52
N ARG A 140 -14.81 -11.24 -12.01
CA ARG A 140 -13.82 -10.86 -13.03
C ARG A 140 -12.43 -10.58 -12.46
N LEU A 141 -12.29 -10.47 -11.14
CA LEU A 141 -11.00 -10.21 -10.50
C LEU A 141 -10.19 -11.49 -10.40
N LYS A 142 -9.10 -11.58 -11.13
CA LYS A 142 -8.20 -12.75 -11.22
C LYS A 142 -6.80 -12.41 -10.73
N LEU A 143 -6.09 -13.40 -10.22
CA LEU A 143 -4.66 -13.29 -9.93
C LEU A 143 -3.89 -13.80 -11.15
N VAL A 144 -3.16 -12.90 -11.82
CA VAL A 144 -2.48 -13.19 -13.08
C VAL A 144 -0.98 -13.09 -12.90
N PHE A 145 -0.24 -14.12 -13.28
CA PHE A 145 1.21 -14.14 -13.28
C PHE A 145 1.78 -13.53 -14.56
N SER A 146 2.92 -12.86 -14.41
CA SER A 146 3.71 -12.39 -15.55
C SER A 146 4.08 -13.55 -16.47
N LYS A 147 3.95 -13.36 -17.79
CA LYS A 147 4.47 -14.32 -18.80
C LYS A 147 5.98 -14.52 -18.67
N LYS A 148 6.67 -13.61 -17.99
CA LYS A 148 8.11 -13.65 -17.70
C LYS A 148 8.42 -13.97 -16.23
N TYR A 149 7.47 -14.60 -15.51
CA TYR A 149 7.70 -15.06 -14.13
C TYR A 149 8.91 -15.99 -14.04
N GLY A 150 9.71 -15.83 -13.00
CA GLY A 150 10.97 -16.60 -12.86
C GLY A 150 12.09 -16.14 -13.79
N LYS A 151 11.83 -15.17 -14.67
CA LYS A 151 12.81 -14.41 -15.45
C LYS A 151 12.85 -12.98 -14.94
N ARG A 152 12.69 -11.99 -15.82
CA ARG A 152 12.74 -10.57 -15.45
C ARG A 152 11.44 -10.02 -14.82
N GLY A 153 10.29 -10.67 -15.05
CA GLY A 153 8.96 -10.11 -14.78
C GLY A 153 8.52 -9.14 -15.87
N GLU A 154 7.40 -8.46 -15.66
CA GLU A 154 6.85 -7.47 -16.58
C GLU A 154 6.38 -6.23 -15.81
N TYR A 155 6.31 -5.09 -16.46
CA TYR A 155 5.62 -3.91 -15.92
C TYR A 155 4.11 -4.18 -15.84
N LEU A 156 3.42 -3.56 -14.87
CA LEU A 156 1.98 -3.72 -14.71
C LEU A 156 1.22 -3.33 -15.98
N SER A 157 1.59 -2.19 -16.57
CA SER A 157 1.00 -1.70 -17.82
C SER A 157 1.13 -2.69 -18.98
N THR A 158 2.28 -3.37 -19.07
CA THR A 158 2.51 -4.42 -20.08
C THR A 158 1.68 -5.66 -19.78
N MET A 159 1.63 -6.10 -18.51
CA MET A 159 0.81 -7.25 -18.11
C MET A 159 -0.67 -6.99 -18.37
N ALA A 160 -1.17 -5.79 -18.03
CA ALA A 160 -2.55 -5.40 -18.28
C ALA A 160 -2.91 -5.46 -19.76
N LYS A 161 -2.11 -4.84 -20.61
CA LYS A 161 -2.30 -4.88 -22.08
C LYS A 161 -2.25 -6.31 -22.65
N ASN A 162 -1.30 -7.13 -22.21
CA ASN A 162 -1.14 -8.51 -22.68
C ASN A 162 -2.30 -9.44 -22.27
N ASN A 163 -3.12 -9.04 -21.32
CA ASN A 163 -4.27 -9.78 -20.83
C ASN A 163 -5.60 -9.06 -21.08
N ASN A 164 -5.62 -7.98 -21.87
CA ASN A 164 -6.79 -7.14 -22.12
C ASN A 164 -7.50 -6.71 -20.82
N ALA A 165 -6.75 -6.48 -19.75
CA ALA A 165 -7.30 -6.15 -18.45
C ALA A 165 -7.96 -4.77 -18.46
N LEU A 166 -9.15 -4.69 -17.88
CA LEU A 166 -9.86 -3.45 -17.65
C LEU A 166 -9.23 -2.64 -16.51
N VAL A 167 -8.79 -3.36 -15.46
CA VAL A 167 -8.09 -2.84 -14.29
C VAL A 167 -6.97 -3.80 -13.93
N ALA A 168 -5.85 -3.29 -13.45
CA ALA A 168 -4.79 -4.11 -12.87
C ALA A 168 -4.10 -3.38 -11.71
N MET A 169 -3.73 -4.13 -10.66
CA MET A 169 -2.95 -3.65 -9.52
C MET A 169 -1.90 -4.70 -9.15
N ASN A 170 -0.71 -4.27 -8.71
CA ASN A 170 0.29 -5.19 -8.18
C ASN A 170 -0.27 -6.05 -7.04
N ALA A 171 0.21 -7.29 -6.90
CA ALA A 171 -0.31 -8.24 -5.92
C ALA A 171 0.73 -8.66 -4.88
N SER A 172 1.58 -9.64 -5.18
CA SER A 172 2.59 -10.15 -4.26
C SER A 172 3.78 -9.22 -4.08
N GLY A 173 4.47 -9.36 -2.96
CA GLY A 173 5.81 -8.82 -2.79
C GLY A 173 6.78 -9.41 -3.82
N VAL A 174 7.86 -8.68 -4.09
CA VAL A 174 8.84 -9.02 -5.14
C VAL A 174 10.17 -9.39 -4.55
N TYR A 175 10.71 -10.50 -5.01
CA TYR A 175 12.03 -11.00 -4.67
C TYR A 175 12.87 -11.24 -5.94
N HIS A 176 14.13 -10.85 -5.94
CA HIS A 176 15.03 -10.93 -7.10
C HIS A 176 16.24 -11.84 -6.87
N PRO A 177 16.07 -13.15 -6.67
CA PRO A 177 17.22 -14.05 -6.55
C PRO A 177 17.91 -14.17 -7.90
N ASN A 178 19.21 -13.90 -7.95
CA ASN A 178 20.02 -14.03 -9.17
C ASN A 178 19.42 -13.32 -10.40
N GLY A 179 18.81 -12.15 -10.20
CA GLY A 179 18.17 -11.37 -11.27
C GLY A 179 16.80 -11.90 -11.74
N GLN A 180 16.30 -12.97 -11.14
CA GLN A 180 14.97 -13.52 -11.43
C GLN A 180 13.89 -12.73 -10.65
N ASN A 181 12.75 -12.50 -11.26
CA ASN A 181 11.59 -11.92 -10.60
C ASN A 181 10.69 -13.04 -10.07
N ARG A 182 10.55 -13.11 -8.75
CA ARG A 182 9.73 -14.10 -8.05
C ARG A 182 8.86 -13.42 -6.98
N VAL A 183 7.76 -14.07 -6.63
CA VAL A 183 6.94 -13.64 -5.50
C VAL A 183 7.68 -13.88 -4.18
N THR A 184 7.51 -12.95 -3.22
CA THR A 184 7.77 -13.26 -1.82
C THR A 184 6.51 -13.84 -1.21
N GLY A 185 6.67 -14.90 -0.42
CA GLY A 185 5.54 -15.51 0.27
C GLY A 185 4.79 -16.56 -0.55
N THR A 186 3.83 -17.17 0.13
CA THR A 186 2.98 -18.22 -0.43
C THR A 186 1.96 -17.60 -1.39
N THR A 187 1.75 -18.25 -2.52
CA THR A 187 0.72 -17.86 -3.48
C THR A 187 -0.15 -19.05 -3.79
N ILE A 188 -1.46 -18.86 -3.76
CA ILE A 188 -2.46 -19.86 -4.13
C ILE A 188 -3.07 -19.41 -5.46
N LEU A 189 -3.23 -20.35 -6.38
CA LEU A 189 -3.87 -20.16 -7.68
C LEU A 189 -4.70 -21.41 -8.01
N ASP A 190 -5.96 -21.20 -8.37
CA ASP A 190 -6.92 -22.28 -8.70
C ASP A 190 -6.99 -23.35 -7.60
N GLY A 191 -7.03 -22.93 -6.33
CA GLY A 191 -7.09 -23.82 -5.18
C GLY A 191 -5.83 -24.67 -4.96
N LYS A 192 -4.69 -24.29 -5.53
CA LYS A 192 -3.40 -25.00 -5.39
C LYS A 192 -2.29 -24.02 -4.99
N VAL A 193 -1.34 -24.53 -4.21
CA VAL A 193 -0.12 -23.75 -3.89
C VAL A 193 0.73 -23.62 -5.15
N TYR A 194 0.91 -22.39 -5.61
CA TYR A 194 1.73 -22.05 -6.77
C TYR A 194 3.18 -21.67 -6.37
N ALA A 195 3.32 -20.93 -5.26
CA ALA A 195 4.61 -20.56 -4.69
C ALA A 195 4.56 -20.69 -3.16
N THR A 196 5.71 -20.94 -2.55
CA THR A 196 5.83 -21.20 -1.10
C THR A 196 6.50 -20.05 -0.36
N GLY A 197 5.96 -19.70 0.81
CA GLY A 197 6.49 -18.74 1.77
C GLY A 197 6.17 -19.18 3.20
N LYS A 198 6.05 -18.26 4.13
CA LYS A 198 5.75 -18.59 5.53
C LYS A 198 4.40 -19.26 5.71
N ALA A 199 3.37 -18.81 4.98
CA ALA A 199 2.01 -19.34 5.07
C ALA A 199 1.87 -20.77 4.53
N ILE A 200 2.92 -21.37 3.98
CA ILE A 200 2.87 -22.81 3.61
C ILE A 200 2.57 -23.69 4.82
N ASN A 201 3.13 -23.34 5.96
CA ASN A 201 2.90 -24.05 7.20
C ASN A 201 1.90 -23.31 8.08
N LYS A 202 2.25 -22.15 8.63
CA LYS A 202 1.40 -21.30 9.46
C LYS A 202 2.09 -19.95 9.73
N GLY A 203 1.29 -18.90 9.97
CA GLY A 203 1.81 -17.62 10.47
C GLY A 203 2.20 -16.60 9.42
N GLY A 204 2.00 -16.87 8.13
CA GLY A 204 1.96 -15.84 7.09
C GLY A 204 0.52 -15.32 6.91
N GLY A 205 0.34 -14.05 6.51
CA GLY A 205 -0.97 -13.49 6.20
C GLY A 205 -1.39 -13.83 4.77
N LEU A 206 -2.34 -14.73 4.56
CA LEU A 206 -2.94 -14.98 3.26
C LEU A 206 -4.10 -14.02 3.01
N ILE A 207 -4.04 -13.32 1.89
CA ILE A 207 -5.01 -12.34 1.40
C ILE A 207 -5.51 -12.84 0.06
N GLY A 208 -6.76 -13.23 -0.04
CA GLY A 208 -7.24 -13.82 -1.29
C GLY A 208 -8.74 -14.06 -1.30
N PHE A 209 -9.20 -14.65 -2.37
CA PHE A 209 -10.62 -14.87 -2.62
C PHE A 209 -10.95 -16.36 -2.60
N THR A 210 -12.14 -16.66 -2.10
CA THR A 210 -12.78 -17.96 -2.26
C THR A 210 -13.24 -18.14 -3.71
N LYS A 211 -13.68 -19.36 -4.07
CA LYS A 211 -14.33 -19.61 -5.36
C LYS A 211 -15.57 -18.76 -5.58
N ASP A 212 -16.27 -18.41 -4.49
CA ASP A 212 -17.46 -17.55 -4.51
C ASP A 212 -17.10 -16.05 -4.51
N ASN A 213 -15.84 -15.70 -4.75
CA ASN A 213 -15.34 -14.32 -4.83
C ASN A 213 -15.46 -13.52 -3.52
N VAL A 214 -15.42 -14.19 -2.38
CA VAL A 214 -15.38 -13.57 -1.05
C VAL A 214 -13.92 -13.38 -0.62
N LEU A 215 -13.55 -12.16 -0.24
CA LEU A 215 -12.22 -11.84 0.30
C LEU A 215 -12.05 -12.47 1.68
N MET A 216 -11.15 -13.42 1.75
CA MET A 216 -10.74 -14.11 2.97
C MET A 216 -9.35 -13.66 3.40
N LEU A 217 -9.22 -13.29 4.67
CA LEU A 217 -7.95 -12.96 5.33
C LEU A 217 -7.68 -14.04 6.39
N THR A 218 -6.52 -14.67 6.35
CA THR A 218 -6.22 -15.75 7.31
C THR A 218 -4.73 -15.92 7.55
N LYS A 219 -4.39 -16.30 8.79
CA LYS A 219 -3.04 -16.73 9.20
C LYS A 219 -2.90 -18.26 9.29
N LYS A 220 -3.91 -19.00 8.87
CA LYS A 220 -3.86 -20.45 8.72
C LYS A 220 -2.82 -20.85 7.68
N SER A 221 -2.42 -22.13 7.69
CA SER A 221 -1.60 -22.67 6.62
C SER A 221 -2.32 -22.63 5.28
N ALA A 222 -1.56 -22.60 4.18
CA ALA A 222 -2.14 -22.63 2.83
C ALA A 222 -3.06 -23.83 2.61
N LYS A 223 -2.71 -25.01 3.16
CA LYS A 223 -3.52 -26.22 3.09
C LYS A 223 -4.88 -26.04 3.78
N GLU A 224 -4.89 -25.44 4.97
CA GLU A 224 -6.13 -25.15 5.71
C GLU A 224 -6.95 -24.07 5.00
N ALA A 225 -6.33 -23.01 4.51
CA ALA A 225 -7.00 -21.95 3.77
C ALA A 225 -7.68 -22.48 2.49
N ILE A 226 -7.01 -23.35 1.73
CA ILE A 226 -7.58 -24.02 0.55
C ILE A 226 -8.77 -24.90 0.96
N LYS A 227 -8.65 -25.65 2.06
CA LYS A 227 -9.76 -26.46 2.59
C LYS A 227 -10.96 -25.59 2.98
N ASP A 228 -10.72 -24.39 3.49
CA ASP A 228 -11.75 -23.41 3.86
C ASP A 228 -12.31 -22.65 2.63
N GLY A 229 -11.90 -23.03 1.41
CA GLY A 229 -12.45 -22.53 0.16
C GLY A 229 -11.59 -21.47 -0.55
N MET A 230 -10.39 -21.12 -0.04
CA MET A 230 -9.51 -20.16 -0.70
C MET A 230 -9.04 -20.68 -2.05
N ASP A 231 -9.29 -19.90 -3.11
CA ASP A 231 -9.04 -20.26 -4.50
C ASP A 231 -7.81 -19.55 -5.06
N ARG A 232 -7.69 -18.27 -4.80
CA ARG A 232 -6.57 -17.44 -5.26
C ARG A 232 -6.13 -16.46 -4.16
N ALA A 233 -4.84 -16.44 -3.83
CA ALA A 233 -4.33 -15.63 -2.74
C ALA A 233 -2.85 -15.30 -2.89
N VAL A 234 -2.44 -14.23 -2.21
CA VAL A 234 -1.05 -13.85 -1.99
C VAL A 234 -0.77 -13.76 -0.49
N GLU A 235 0.45 -14.07 -0.09
CA GLU A 235 0.90 -13.84 1.29
C GLU A 235 1.47 -12.42 1.41
N PHE A 236 0.80 -11.60 2.20
CA PHE A 236 1.25 -10.25 2.54
C PHE A 236 0.56 -9.77 3.83
N GLY A 237 0.64 -8.49 4.14
CA GLY A 237 0.00 -7.88 5.30
C GLY A 237 0.48 -6.46 5.55
N PRO A 238 0.03 -5.86 6.61
CA PRO A 238 -0.89 -6.38 7.63
C PRO A 238 -2.35 -6.42 7.19
N PHE A 239 -3.19 -7.15 7.93
CA PHE A 239 -4.65 -7.03 7.84
C PHE A 239 -5.08 -5.74 8.52
N LEU A 240 -5.89 -4.95 7.83
CA LEU A 240 -6.31 -3.62 8.27
C LEU A 240 -7.70 -3.62 8.88
N VAL A 241 -8.61 -4.38 8.27
CA VAL A 241 -9.99 -4.54 8.72
C VAL A 241 -10.35 -6.02 8.59
N VAL A 242 -10.91 -6.60 9.65
CA VAL A 242 -11.42 -7.98 9.66
C VAL A 242 -12.82 -7.97 10.26
N ASN A 243 -13.80 -8.51 9.53
CA ASN A 243 -15.21 -8.57 9.95
C ASN A 243 -15.76 -7.18 10.34
N GLY A 244 -15.41 -6.14 9.60
CA GLY A 244 -15.83 -4.76 9.82
C GLY A 244 -15.09 -4.05 10.96
N LYS A 245 -14.19 -4.72 11.66
CA LYS A 245 -13.40 -4.13 12.76
C LYS A 245 -11.99 -3.78 12.29
N SER A 246 -11.59 -2.53 12.51
CA SER A 246 -10.21 -2.10 12.27
C SER A 246 -9.24 -2.81 13.20
N ALA A 247 -8.03 -3.08 12.70
CA ALA A 247 -6.91 -3.46 13.54
C ALA A 247 -6.64 -2.36 14.59
N GLU A 248 -5.99 -2.75 15.70
CA GLU A 248 -5.53 -1.78 16.68
C GLU A 248 -4.14 -1.25 16.30
N PHE A 249 -3.93 0.04 16.49
CA PHE A 249 -2.66 0.68 16.15
C PHE A 249 -2.02 1.32 17.38
N LYS A 250 -0.72 1.05 17.58
CA LYS A 250 0.14 1.84 18.46
C LYS A 250 0.97 2.79 17.60
N GLY A 251 1.05 4.07 17.99
CA GLY A 251 1.79 5.10 17.25
C GLY A 251 1.41 5.14 15.77
N ASN A 252 2.41 5.11 14.88
CA ASN A 252 2.21 5.14 13.43
C ASN A 252 1.94 3.76 12.78
N GLY A 253 1.70 2.73 13.60
CA GLY A 253 1.47 1.36 13.14
C GLY A 253 2.73 0.59 12.74
N GLY A 254 3.92 1.15 12.93
CA GLY A 254 5.20 0.46 12.71
C GLY A 254 5.66 0.32 11.27
N TRP A 255 4.92 0.88 10.30
CA TRP A 255 5.20 0.76 8.87
C TRP A 255 5.65 2.07 8.21
N GLY A 256 5.78 3.15 9.00
CA GLY A 256 6.15 4.47 8.53
C GLY A 256 5.16 5.06 7.53
N ILE A 257 5.59 6.13 6.87
CA ILE A 257 4.82 6.82 5.82
C ILE A 257 5.36 6.38 4.46
N ALA A 258 4.49 5.85 3.60
CA ALA A 258 4.88 5.42 2.26
C ALA A 258 3.68 5.36 1.31
N ASN A 259 3.97 5.27 0.01
CA ASN A 259 2.99 4.83 -0.97
C ASN A 259 2.59 3.37 -0.72
N ARG A 260 1.30 3.07 -0.90
CA ARG A 260 0.71 1.78 -0.53
C ARG A 260 -0.19 1.26 -1.64
N SER A 261 -0.26 -0.06 -1.74
CA SER A 261 -1.34 -0.76 -2.44
C SER A 261 -2.11 -1.57 -1.42
N ALA A 262 -3.42 -1.61 -1.54
CA ALA A 262 -4.28 -2.32 -0.60
C ALA A 262 -5.55 -2.82 -1.29
N ILE A 263 -6.17 -3.84 -0.70
CA ILE A 263 -7.38 -4.46 -1.20
C ILE A 263 -8.40 -4.59 -0.08
N GLY A 264 -9.67 -4.40 -0.39
CA GLY A 264 -10.76 -4.61 0.55
C GLY A 264 -12.02 -5.09 -0.15
N GLN A 265 -12.97 -5.60 0.64
CA GLN A 265 -14.28 -5.97 0.18
C GLN A 265 -15.33 -5.52 1.18
N ARG A 266 -16.42 -4.97 0.68
CA ARG A 266 -17.60 -4.56 1.44
C ARG A 266 -18.53 -5.74 1.66
N GLN A 267 -19.49 -5.60 2.59
CA GLN A 267 -20.50 -6.63 2.82
C GLN A 267 -21.43 -6.85 1.62
N ASP A 268 -21.64 -5.82 0.78
CA ASP A 268 -22.41 -5.92 -0.46
C ASP A 268 -21.63 -6.58 -1.63
N GLY A 269 -20.44 -7.12 -1.36
CA GLY A 269 -19.61 -7.84 -2.33
C GLY A 269 -18.67 -6.96 -3.15
N ILE A 270 -18.87 -5.65 -3.16
CA ILE A 270 -18.02 -4.71 -3.90
C ILE A 270 -16.58 -4.78 -3.41
N VAL A 271 -15.63 -4.91 -4.35
CA VAL A 271 -14.19 -4.93 -4.05
C VAL A 271 -13.58 -3.56 -4.29
N LEU A 272 -12.67 -3.17 -3.40
CA LEU A 272 -11.95 -1.89 -3.42
C LEU A 272 -10.45 -2.18 -3.61
N LEU A 273 -9.87 -1.69 -4.71
CA LEU A 273 -8.42 -1.68 -4.94
C LEU A 273 -7.89 -0.27 -4.74
N LEU A 274 -6.94 -0.10 -3.85
CA LEU A 274 -6.35 1.20 -3.52
C LEU A 274 -4.88 1.27 -3.91
N ALA A 275 -4.49 2.36 -4.57
CA ALA A 275 -3.08 2.75 -4.73
C ALA A 275 -2.91 4.19 -4.22
N ILE A 276 -2.17 4.35 -3.14
CA ILE A 276 -1.82 5.63 -2.56
C ILE A 276 -0.44 6.04 -3.08
N ASP A 277 -0.35 7.23 -3.64
CA ASP A 277 0.90 7.82 -4.07
C ASP A 277 1.79 8.21 -2.87
N GLY A 278 3.07 8.30 -3.10
CA GLY A 278 4.02 8.67 -2.06
C GLY A 278 5.35 9.15 -2.61
N ARG A 279 6.25 9.56 -1.71
CA ARG A 279 7.62 9.98 -2.03
C ARG A 279 7.68 11.17 -3.01
N SER A 280 6.67 12.03 -3.02
CA SER A 280 6.61 13.24 -3.83
C SER A 280 6.16 14.43 -3.00
N SER A 281 6.37 15.64 -3.51
CA SER A 281 5.90 16.87 -2.86
C SER A 281 4.37 16.99 -2.84
N LYS A 282 3.68 16.30 -3.75
CA LYS A 282 2.21 16.30 -3.84
C LYS A 282 1.58 15.22 -2.96
N SER A 283 2.31 14.15 -2.69
CA SER A 283 1.88 13.04 -1.84
C SER A 283 3.10 12.43 -1.16
N VAL A 284 3.22 12.57 0.15
CA VAL A 284 4.31 11.94 0.92
C VAL A 284 4.04 10.46 1.16
N GLY A 285 2.79 10.06 1.12
CA GLY A 285 2.31 8.72 1.42
C GLY A 285 1.44 8.67 2.68
N ILE A 286 1.00 7.48 3.02
CA ILE A 286 0.03 7.18 4.07
C ILE A 286 0.62 6.24 5.13
N THR A 287 0.19 6.38 6.38
CA THR A 287 0.44 5.42 7.47
C THR A 287 -0.57 4.28 7.45
N MET A 288 -0.31 3.21 8.21
CA MET A 288 -1.27 2.09 8.33
C MET A 288 -2.58 2.47 9.02
N PRO A 289 -2.57 3.26 10.12
CA PRO A 289 -3.82 3.76 10.72
C PRO A 289 -4.69 4.53 9.72
N GLU A 290 -4.09 5.48 8.98
CA GLU A 290 -4.82 6.26 7.97
C GLU A 290 -5.37 5.38 6.84
N LEU A 291 -4.60 4.36 6.40
CA LEU A 291 -5.04 3.42 5.38
C LEU A 291 -6.24 2.58 5.85
N ALA A 292 -6.22 2.15 7.10
CA ALA A 292 -7.36 1.46 7.72
C ALA A 292 -8.59 2.38 7.82
N ASP A 293 -8.39 3.65 8.19
CA ASP A 293 -9.47 4.66 8.24
C ASP A 293 -10.12 4.88 6.87
N VAL A 294 -9.33 4.87 5.79
CA VAL A 294 -9.88 4.91 4.43
C VAL A 294 -10.85 3.75 4.22
N PHE A 295 -10.43 2.52 4.50
CA PHE A 295 -11.31 1.36 4.33
C PHE A 295 -12.55 1.41 5.23
N GLN A 296 -12.44 1.93 6.46
CA GLN A 296 -13.60 2.11 7.35
C GLN A 296 -14.59 3.12 6.76
N LYS A 297 -14.12 4.27 6.24
CA LYS A 297 -14.98 5.28 5.59
C LYS A 297 -15.74 4.71 4.39
N TYR A 298 -15.11 3.83 3.62
CA TYR A 298 -15.73 3.14 2.49
C TYR A 298 -16.46 1.85 2.88
N LYS A 299 -16.65 1.59 4.18
CA LYS A 299 -17.39 0.45 4.75
C LYS A 299 -16.86 -0.91 4.27
N ALA A 300 -15.54 -1.05 4.14
CA ALA A 300 -14.93 -2.35 3.89
C ALA A 300 -15.18 -3.29 5.09
N TYR A 301 -15.62 -4.50 4.80
CA TYR A 301 -15.82 -5.54 5.79
C TYR A 301 -14.51 -6.29 6.07
N ASN A 302 -13.73 -6.54 5.02
CA ASN A 302 -12.37 -7.07 5.10
C ASN A 302 -11.44 -6.20 4.28
N ALA A 303 -10.26 -5.90 4.79
CA ALA A 303 -9.22 -5.15 4.05
C ALA A 303 -7.82 -5.50 4.53
N ALA A 304 -6.87 -5.48 3.60
CA ALA A 304 -5.47 -5.76 3.88
C ALA A 304 -4.54 -4.91 3.01
N ASN A 305 -3.35 -4.61 3.56
CA ASN A 305 -2.26 -4.01 2.82
C ASN A 305 -1.59 -5.04 1.93
N LEU A 306 -1.18 -4.63 0.74
CA LEU A 306 -0.39 -5.38 -0.23
C LEU A 306 1.00 -4.77 -0.39
N ASP A 307 1.81 -5.29 -1.32
CA ASP A 307 3.14 -4.77 -1.59
C ASP A 307 3.06 -3.32 -2.08
N GLY A 308 3.68 -2.45 -1.34
CA GLY A 308 3.73 -1.02 -1.60
C GLY A 308 5.08 -0.55 -2.16
N GLY A 309 5.48 0.66 -1.80
CA GLY A 309 6.77 1.19 -2.20
C GLY A 309 6.93 1.23 -3.73
N GLY A 310 8.07 0.75 -4.24
CA GLY A 310 8.35 0.71 -5.67
C GLY A 310 7.44 -0.23 -6.49
N SER A 311 6.62 -1.06 -5.83
CA SER A 311 5.69 -1.97 -6.50
C SER A 311 4.30 -1.36 -6.70
N SER A 312 3.96 -0.29 -5.94
CA SER A 312 2.63 0.30 -5.97
C SER A 312 2.30 0.86 -7.34
N ALA A 313 1.45 0.17 -8.07
CA ALA A 313 1.01 0.55 -9.41
C ALA A 313 -0.46 0.12 -9.61
N LEU A 314 -1.24 1.00 -10.25
CA LEU A 314 -2.64 0.80 -10.56
C LEU A 314 -2.91 1.26 -12.00
N TYR A 315 -3.43 0.36 -12.79
CA TYR A 315 -3.79 0.58 -14.18
C TYR A 315 -5.30 0.46 -14.34
N ALA A 316 -5.89 1.30 -15.17
CA ALA A 316 -7.28 1.17 -15.58
C ALA A 316 -7.48 1.71 -17.01
N ILE A 317 -8.55 1.26 -17.67
CA ILE A 317 -9.04 1.91 -18.87
C ILE A 317 -9.90 3.10 -18.41
N VAL A 318 -9.51 4.31 -18.80
CA VAL A 318 -10.21 5.57 -18.52
C VAL A 318 -10.37 6.31 -19.81
N ASP A 319 -11.58 6.72 -20.14
CA ASP A 319 -11.93 7.40 -21.41
C ASP A 319 -11.52 6.58 -22.65
N GLY A 320 -11.64 5.26 -22.58
CA GLY A 320 -11.26 4.34 -23.66
C GLY A 320 -9.77 4.04 -23.75
N GLU A 321 -8.93 4.68 -22.94
CA GLU A 321 -7.47 4.49 -22.95
C GLU A 321 -6.98 3.75 -21.71
N GLY A 322 -6.19 2.70 -21.91
CA GLY A 322 -5.55 1.96 -20.85
C GLY A 322 -4.24 2.60 -20.39
N ARG A 323 -4.21 3.10 -19.14
CA ARG A 323 -3.04 3.80 -18.56
C ARG A 323 -2.86 3.54 -17.07
N LEU A 324 -1.67 3.85 -16.57
CA LEU A 324 -1.47 3.97 -15.12
C LEU A 324 -2.27 5.18 -14.62
N ILE A 325 -3.02 4.97 -13.55
CA ILE A 325 -3.88 6.00 -12.94
C ILE A 325 -3.34 6.56 -11.63
N ASN A 326 -2.26 5.97 -11.11
CA ASN A 326 -1.46 6.48 -9.99
C ASN A 326 -0.05 6.87 -10.47
N ASN A 327 0.80 7.37 -9.55
CA ASN A 327 2.18 7.76 -9.83
C ASN A 327 3.18 6.77 -9.23
N PRO A 328 3.54 5.68 -9.92
CA PRO A 328 4.51 4.71 -9.42
C PRO A 328 5.90 5.32 -9.21
N VAL A 329 6.63 4.83 -8.20
CA VAL A 329 7.97 5.30 -7.83
C VAL A 329 9.02 4.18 -7.88
N GLY A 330 8.84 3.23 -8.79
CA GLY A 330 9.82 2.20 -9.09
C GLY A 330 11.00 2.73 -9.91
N TYR A 331 11.86 1.82 -10.36
CA TYR A 331 13.11 2.18 -11.06
C TYR A 331 12.97 2.22 -12.59
N GLY A 332 11.82 1.86 -13.16
CA GLY A 332 11.59 1.89 -14.60
C GLY A 332 11.35 3.30 -15.14
N TYR A 333 11.40 3.46 -16.46
CA TYR A 333 11.20 4.74 -17.14
C TYR A 333 9.83 5.37 -16.84
N SER A 334 8.78 4.54 -16.70
CA SER A 334 7.42 4.96 -16.30
C SER A 334 7.21 5.05 -14.78
N GLY A 335 8.27 4.91 -13.97
CA GLY A 335 8.16 4.73 -12.52
C GLY A 335 7.69 3.36 -12.10
N GLU A 336 7.40 2.45 -13.02
CA GLU A 336 7.06 1.06 -12.70
C GLU A 336 8.30 0.22 -12.38
N ARG A 337 8.08 -0.85 -11.63
CA ARG A 337 9.07 -1.93 -11.52
C ARG A 337 8.54 -3.22 -12.17
N TYR A 338 9.43 -4.17 -12.43
CA TYR A 338 9.01 -5.49 -12.88
C TYR A 338 8.28 -6.23 -11.75
N LEU A 339 7.09 -6.73 -12.07
CA LEU A 339 6.22 -7.45 -11.15
C LEU A 339 6.15 -8.94 -11.50
N PRO A 340 5.97 -9.83 -10.50
CA PRO A 340 5.77 -11.25 -10.73
C PRO A 340 4.32 -11.60 -11.05
N ASN A 341 3.37 -10.89 -10.45
CA ASN A 341 1.93 -11.08 -10.63
C ASN A 341 1.13 -9.82 -10.30
N ALA A 342 -0.13 -9.83 -10.67
CA ALA A 342 -1.06 -8.72 -10.43
C ALA A 342 -2.49 -9.22 -10.22
N TRP A 343 -3.28 -8.48 -9.45
CA TRP A 343 -4.74 -8.56 -9.47
C TRP A 343 -5.25 -7.85 -10.72
N MET A 344 -6.09 -8.53 -11.52
CA MET A 344 -6.62 -7.99 -12.77
C MET A 344 -8.12 -8.22 -12.88
N VAL A 345 -8.85 -7.20 -13.26
CA VAL A 345 -10.23 -7.30 -13.72
C VAL A 345 -10.19 -7.59 -15.22
N LEU A 346 -10.65 -8.76 -15.62
CA LEU A 346 -10.65 -9.19 -17.01
C LEU A 346 -12.03 -8.94 -17.66
N PRO A 347 -12.09 -8.73 -18.99
CA PRO A 347 -13.36 -8.70 -19.72
C PRO A 347 -14.09 -10.05 -19.60
N GLU A 348 -15.37 -10.10 -19.92
CA GLU A 348 -16.09 -11.36 -20.06
C GLU A 348 -15.45 -12.24 -21.13
N GLU A 349 -15.44 -13.54 -20.88
CA GLU A 349 -15.02 -14.51 -21.90
C GLU A 349 -15.91 -14.37 -23.15
N GLY A 350 -15.33 -13.98 -24.26
CA GLY A 350 -16.02 -13.74 -25.53
C GLY A 350 -16.11 -12.27 -25.96
N ASN A 351 -15.92 -11.29 -25.07
CA ASN A 351 -15.83 -9.88 -25.41
C ASN A 351 -14.37 -9.46 -25.57
N ASN A 352 -13.75 -9.82 -26.68
CA ASN A 352 -12.50 -9.19 -27.08
C ASN A 352 -12.81 -7.74 -27.45
N ILE A 353 -12.32 -6.78 -26.65
CA ILE A 353 -12.27 -5.38 -27.06
C ILE A 353 -11.25 -5.33 -28.22
N THR A 354 -11.74 -5.46 -29.43
CA THR A 354 -10.94 -5.17 -30.64
C THR A 354 -10.64 -3.67 -30.62
N ASN A 355 -9.36 -3.32 -30.37
CA ASN A 355 -8.83 -1.98 -30.65
C ASN A 355 -8.84 -1.67 -32.13
#